data_4ae60d38a277250c97eafbce618cd3ed
#
_entry.id   4ae60d38a277250c97eafbce618cd3ed
#
_cell.length_a   1.000
_cell.length_b   1.000
_cell.length_c   1.000
_cell.angle_alpha   90.00
_cell.angle_beta   90.00
_cell.angle_gamma   90.00
#
_symmetry.space_group_name_H-M   'P 1'
#
loop_
_entity.id
_entity.type
_entity.pdbx_description
1 polymer ?
#
loop_
_entity_poly.entity_id
_entity_poly.type
_entity_poly.pdbx_seq_one_letter_code
_entity_poly.pdbx_strand_id
1 'polypeptide(L)'
;MANLKSLAKDTAIYGLSSIVGRFLNYLLVPLYTHVISAENGGYGIVTNLYAYVALLLVLLTFGMETTFFRFANKEGENPDTVFSTTMMVIATLVSVFIATVFGLITPISHWLGYQEHPEYILVMASVVALDALQAIPFSYLRYKNKALKFASLKLLFIAQNIGLNLVFFVLLGKTDVFFVFALNLVCTSFITIFFLPELFRIKWCIDLSLLRRMLSYSWPILILGIAGILNQAADKMIFPLIYPNRTEGVVELGVYGACVKVAMIMAMITQAFRYAYEPFVFAQSRDKDKTQTYAIGMMYFLIFTLLAFLCVMAYLPLLKYMVGSDYWDGLRVIPVVMAAEIMMGIYFNLSFWYKLIDKTIYGAWFSIAGCIVLFAVNIIFIPKYSYMACAWGGFAGYGTAMILCYLVGQKKNPINYPMKSMAVYVGITILFFAIMQFVPEHWPAIVRMGINTLLVLAFVGHIIYHDLPLRNLPVIGKYFR
;
A
#
# COMPACT_ATOMS: atom_id res chain seq x y z
N MET A 1 15.41 -7.88 -30.89
CA MET A 1 15.38 -6.50 -30.34
C MET A 1 14.00 -5.84 -30.34
N ALA A 2 13.05 -6.24 -31.20
CA ALA A 2 11.68 -5.71 -31.18
C ALA A 2 10.91 -6.02 -29.87
N ASN A 3 11.24 -7.13 -29.21
CA ASN A 3 10.52 -7.62 -28.04
C ASN A 3 10.78 -6.82 -26.74
N LEU A 4 11.97 -6.21 -26.59
CA LEU A 4 12.34 -5.49 -25.35
C LEU A 4 11.64 -4.12 -25.22
N LYS A 5 11.49 -3.41 -26.34
CA LYS A 5 10.75 -2.12 -26.38
C LYS A 5 9.26 -2.32 -26.15
N SER A 6 8.68 -3.37 -26.70
CA SER A 6 7.26 -3.75 -26.47
C SER A 6 7.04 -4.14 -25.01
N LEU A 7 7.90 -4.98 -24.45
CA LEU A 7 7.86 -5.39 -23.05
C LEU A 7 7.97 -4.19 -22.09
N ALA A 8 8.91 -3.29 -22.34
CA ALA A 8 9.08 -2.08 -21.54
C ALA A 8 7.86 -1.15 -21.62
N LYS A 9 7.26 -0.99 -22.82
CA LYS A 9 6.04 -0.21 -23.03
C LYS A 9 4.86 -0.83 -22.25
N ASP A 10 4.65 -2.13 -22.37
CA ASP A 10 3.54 -2.81 -21.71
C ASP A 10 3.71 -2.79 -20.19
N THR A 11 4.93 -3.02 -19.68
CA THR A 11 5.25 -2.90 -18.25
C THR A 11 4.99 -1.49 -17.74
N ALA A 12 5.37 -0.46 -18.51
CA ALA A 12 5.08 0.93 -18.16
C ALA A 12 3.57 1.22 -18.13
N ILE A 13 2.79 0.70 -19.07
CA ILE A 13 1.33 0.86 -19.09
C ILE A 13 0.69 0.19 -17.88
N TYR A 14 1.08 -1.04 -17.54
CA TYR A 14 0.57 -1.76 -16.35
C TYR A 14 0.96 -1.06 -15.05
N GLY A 15 2.22 -0.66 -14.91
CA GLY A 15 2.72 0.04 -13.73
C GLY A 15 2.07 1.40 -13.55
N LEU A 16 2.06 2.21 -14.61
CA LEU A 16 1.51 3.57 -14.56
C LEU A 16 -0.01 3.55 -14.28
N SER A 17 -0.78 2.68 -14.94
CA SER A 17 -2.22 2.58 -14.68
C SER A 17 -2.53 2.17 -13.24
N SER A 18 -1.70 1.33 -12.63
CA SER A 18 -1.86 0.92 -11.23
C SER A 18 -1.48 2.03 -10.25
N ILE A 19 -0.42 2.79 -10.53
CA ILE A 19 0.01 3.93 -9.70
C ILE A 19 -0.99 5.07 -9.80
N VAL A 20 -1.37 5.46 -11.02
CA VAL A 20 -2.38 6.48 -11.26
C VAL A 20 -3.70 6.10 -10.61
N GLY A 21 -4.08 4.82 -10.67
CA GLY A 21 -5.27 4.31 -9.99
C GLY A 21 -5.27 4.55 -8.49
N ARG A 22 -4.17 4.25 -7.82
CA ARG A 22 -4.03 4.50 -6.38
C ARG A 22 -4.07 5.97 -6.05
N PHE A 23 -3.39 6.80 -6.84
CA PHE A 23 -3.35 8.25 -6.65
C PHE A 23 -4.74 8.89 -6.82
N LEU A 24 -5.49 8.48 -7.85
CA LEU A 24 -6.83 9.02 -8.11
C LEU A 24 -7.84 8.61 -7.02
N ASN A 25 -7.79 7.36 -6.54
CA ASN A 25 -8.61 6.95 -5.40
C ASN A 25 -8.23 7.71 -4.11
N TYR A 26 -6.99 8.10 -3.97
CA TYR A 26 -6.53 8.96 -2.87
C TYR A 26 -7.23 10.32 -2.87
N LEU A 27 -7.57 10.86 -4.05
CA LEU A 27 -8.30 12.14 -4.16
C LEU A 27 -9.74 12.10 -3.59
N LEU A 28 -10.30 10.91 -3.33
CA LEU A 28 -11.61 10.78 -2.66
C LEU A 28 -11.53 11.00 -1.14
N VAL A 29 -10.34 10.93 -0.54
CA VAL A 29 -10.17 11.13 0.90
C VAL A 29 -10.57 12.54 1.34
N PRO A 30 -10.11 13.63 0.68
CA PRO A 30 -10.61 14.97 0.96
C PRO A 30 -12.14 15.05 0.89
N LEU A 31 -12.75 14.47 -0.15
CA LEU A 31 -14.19 14.48 -0.31
C LEU A 31 -14.89 13.81 0.89
N TYR A 32 -14.49 12.60 1.24
CA TYR A 32 -15.12 11.85 2.33
C TYR A 32 -14.94 12.52 3.69
N THR A 33 -13.76 13.04 3.98
CA THR A 33 -13.46 13.64 5.28
C THR A 33 -14.08 15.04 5.46
N HIS A 34 -14.48 15.72 4.38
CA HIS A 34 -15.19 17.00 4.45
C HIS A 34 -16.70 16.87 4.46
N VAL A 35 -17.24 15.76 3.92
CA VAL A 35 -18.68 15.59 3.74
C VAL A 35 -19.28 14.66 4.79
N ILE A 36 -18.53 13.63 5.20
CA ILE A 36 -19.00 12.62 6.16
C ILE A 36 -18.54 13.06 7.56
N SER A 37 -19.50 13.28 8.48
CA SER A 37 -19.21 13.67 9.86
C SER A 37 -18.41 12.62 10.60
N ALA A 38 -17.40 13.06 11.38
CA ALA A 38 -16.61 12.19 12.24
C ALA A 38 -17.43 11.60 13.41
N GLU A 39 -18.42 12.33 13.93
CA GLU A 39 -19.17 11.98 15.15
C GLU A 39 -19.86 10.63 15.07
N ASN A 40 -20.36 10.21 13.89
CA ASN A 40 -21.04 8.93 13.68
C ASN A 40 -20.10 7.82 13.17
N GLY A 41 -18.84 7.87 13.54
CA GLY A 41 -17.81 6.93 13.05
C GLY A 41 -17.25 7.27 11.67
N GLY A 42 -17.95 8.03 10.85
CA GLY A 42 -17.51 8.68 9.64
C GLY A 42 -16.50 7.88 8.79
N TYR A 43 -15.34 8.49 8.56
CA TYR A 43 -14.25 7.87 7.82
C TYR A 43 -13.62 6.65 8.55
N GLY A 44 -13.89 6.48 9.86
CA GLY A 44 -13.44 5.31 10.63
C GLY A 44 -14.11 4.01 10.17
N ILE A 45 -15.42 4.04 9.90
CA ILE A 45 -16.16 2.90 9.33
C ILE A 45 -15.55 2.50 7.98
N VAL A 46 -15.28 3.51 7.12
CA VAL A 46 -14.63 3.30 5.81
C VAL A 46 -13.26 2.64 6.01
N THR A 47 -12.44 3.21 6.89
CA THR A 47 -11.07 2.71 7.17
C THR A 47 -11.09 1.27 7.69
N ASN A 48 -11.99 0.96 8.63
CA ASN A 48 -12.10 -0.36 9.24
C ASN A 48 -12.56 -1.43 8.23
N LEU A 49 -13.64 -1.19 7.51
CA LEU A 49 -14.19 -2.16 6.57
C LEU A 49 -13.25 -2.41 5.37
N TYR A 50 -12.59 -1.37 4.83
CA TYR A 50 -11.59 -1.56 3.78
C TYR A 50 -10.34 -2.33 4.27
N ALA A 51 -9.99 -2.24 5.55
CA ALA A 51 -8.93 -3.07 6.11
C ALA A 51 -9.30 -4.57 6.11
N TYR A 52 -10.54 -4.91 6.47
CA TYR A 52 -11.05 -6.29 6.34
C TYR A 52 -11.13 -6.73 4.88
N VAL A 53 -11.61 -5.89 3.97
CA VAL A 53 -11.65 -6.18 2.53
C VAL A 53 -10.27 -6.51 1.98
N ALA A 54 -9.24 -5.76 2.38
CA ALA A 54 -7.88 -6.03 1.94
C ALA A 54 -7.39 -7.43 2.38
N LEU A 55 -7.70 -7.87 3.59
CA LEU A 55 -7.39 -9.22 4.06
C LEU A 55 -8.21 -10.28 3.34
N LEU A 56 -9.52 -10.07 3.22
CA LEU A 56 -10.44 -10.99 2.55
C LEU A 56 -10.09 -11.19 1.08
N LEU A 57 -9.65 -10.13 0.38
CA LEU A 57 -9.21 -10.23 -1.01
C LEU A 57 -8.01 -11.18 -1.15
N VAL A 58 -7.03 -11.11 -0.24
CA VAL A 58 -5.88 -12.03 -0.24
C VAL A 58 -6.33 -13.48 0.05
N LEU A 59 -7.26 -13.66 0.99
CA LEU A 59 -7.82 -14.97 1.32
C LEU A 59 -8.58 -15.57 0.13
N LEU A 60 -9.45 -14.80 -0.52
CA LEU A 60 -10.29 -15.24 -1.63
C LEU A 60 -9.49 -15.48 -2.92
N THR A 61 -8.47 -14.68 -3.20
CA THR A 61 -7.59 -14.89 -4.35
C THR A 61 -6.62 -16.04 -4.14
N PHE A 62 -6.36 -16.46 -2.90
CA PHE A 62 -5.58 -17.63 -2.51
C PHE A 62 -4.21 -17.73 -3.19
N GLY A 63 -3.57 -16.60 -3.52
CA GLY A 63 -2.32 -16.60 -4.28
C GLY A 63 -2.44 -17.09 -5.73
N MET A 64 -3.67 -17.28 -6.24
CA MET A 64 -3.94 -17.86 -7.53
C MET A 64 -3.52 -16.96 -8.69
N GLU A 65 -3.40 -15.64 -8.52
CA GLU A 65 -2.87 -14.75 -9.57
C GLU A 65 -1.45 -15.14 -9.98
N THR A 66 -0.56 -15.28 -9.00
CA THR A 66 0.85 -15.68 -9.24
C THR A 66 0.92 -17.12 -9.73
N THR A 67 0.09 -17.98 -9.18
CA THR A 67 -0.01 -19.40 -9.57
C THR A 67 -0.45 -19.53 -11.03
N PHE A 68 -1.46 -18.77 -11.44
CA PHE A 68 -1.92 -18.70 -12.82
C PHE A 68 -0.78 -18.36 -13.78
N PHE A 69 -0.02 -17.28 -13.51
CA PHE A 69 1.11 -16.88 -14.35
C PHE A 69 2.17 -17.96 -14.48
N ARG A 70 2.49 -18.61 -13.37
CA ARG A 70 3.51 -19.68 -13.38
C ARG A 70 3.06 -20.87 -14.22
N PHE A 71 1.84 -21.37 -14.02
CA PHE A 71 1.37 -22.56 -14.69
C PHE A 71 0.94 -22.29 -16.14
N ALA A 72 0.39 -21.11 -16.45
CA ALA A 72 0.05 -20.74 -17.83
C ALA A 72 1.28 -20.59 -18.75
N ASN A 73 2.47 -20.31 -18.18
CA ASN A 73 3.74 -20.22 -18.93
C ASN A 73 4.58 -21.51 -18.85
N LYS A 74 4.09 -22.58 -18.19
CA LYS A 74 4.82 -23.82 -18.05
C LYS A 74 4.63 -24.69 -19.28
N GLU A 75 5.74 -25.22 -19.82
CA GLU A 75 5.72 -26.18 -20.93
C GLU A 75 4.90 -27.43 -20.56
N GLY A 76 4.06 -27.87 -21.48
CA GLY A 76 3.17 -29.02 -21.32
C GLY A 76 1.83 -28.74 -20.64
N GLU A 77 1.58 -27.53 -20.14
CA GLU A 77 0.29 -27.13 -19.57
C GLU A 77 -0.53 -26.33 -20.60
N ASN A 78 -1.85 -26.56 -20.62
CA ASN A 78 -2.74 -25.78 -21.47
C ASN A 78 -3.20 -24.51 -20.72
N PRO A 79 -2.87 -23.29 -21.20
CA PRO A 79 -3.23 -22.06 -20.53
C PRO A 79 -4.73 -21.85 -20.29
N ASP A 80 -5.58 -22.36 -21.19
CA ASP A 80 -7.03 -22.25 -21.04
C ASP A 80 -7.56 -23.19 -19.96
N THR A 81 -6.95 -24.38 -19.78
CA THR A 81 -7.25 -25.29 -18.67
C THR A 81 -6.78 -24.70 -17.34
N VAL A 82 -5.59 -24.09 -17.32
CA VAL A 82 -5.06 -23.38 -16.13
C VAL A 82 -6.01 -22.23 -15.76
N PHE A 83 -6.45 -21.43 -16.72
CA PHE A 83 -7.40 -20.34 -16.50
C PHE A 83 -8.72 -20.85 -15.92
N SER A 84 -9.32 -21.88 -16.54
CA SER A 84 -10.58 -22.49 -16.11
C SER A 84 -10.48 -23.06 -14.70
N THR A 85 -9.43 -23.84 -14.40
CA THR A 85 -9.19 -24.43 -13.07
C THR A 85 -9.03 -23.33 -12.00
N THR A 86 -8.26 -22.27 -12.30
CA THR A 86 -8.05 -21.15 -11.39
C THR A 86 -9.35 -20.41 -11.09
N MET A 87 -10.13 -20.10 -12.15
CA MET A 87 -11.43 -19.44 -12.00
C MET A 87 -12.41 -20.26 -11.17
N MET A 88 -12.45 -21.59 -11.35
CA MET A 88 -13.32 -22.46 -10.58
C MET A 88 -12.95 -22.48 -9.09
N VAL A 89 -11.66 -22.49 -8.76
CA VAL A 89 -11.20 -22.38 -7.35
C VAL A 89 -11.72 -21.08 -6.73
N ILE A 90 -11.48 -19.95 -7.41
CA ILE A 90 -11.92 -18.65 -6.88
C ILE A 90 -13.45 -18.56 -6.82
N ALA A 91 -14.16 -19.01 -7.85
CA ALA A 91 -15.61 -19.01 -7.85
C ALA A 91 -16.18 -19.87 -6.69
N THR A 92 -15.57 -21.01 -6.40
CA THR A 92 -15.95 -21.86 -5.24
C THR A 92 -15.70 -21.14 -3.92
N LEU A 93 -14.50 -20.56 -3.73
CA LEU A 93 -14.15 -19.80 -2.52
C LEU A 93 -15.10 -18.63 -2.30
N VAL A 94 -15.35 -17.85 -3.37
CA VAL A 94 -16.27 -16.70 -3.34
C VAL A 94 -17.70 -17.15 -3.03
N SER A 95 -18.18 -18.23 -3.64
CA SER A 95 -19.54 -18.74 -3.37
C SER A 95 -19.71 -19.20 -1.92
N VAL A 96 -18.73 -19.92 -1.37
CA VAL A 96 -18.73 -20.33 0.03
C VAL A 96 -18.66 -19.11 0.94
N PHE A 97 -17.81 -18.14 0.63
CA PHE A 97 -17.67 -16.91 1.40
C PHE A 97 -19.00 -16.11 1.44
N ILE A 98 -19.61 -15.86 0.28
CA ILE A 98 -20.88 -15.14 0.18
C ILE A 98 -21.98 -15.89 0.93
N ALA A 99 -22.11 -17.21 0.74
CA ALA A 99 -23.11 -18.02 1.47
C ALA A 99 -22.89 -17.93 2.99
N THR A 100 -21.62 -17.94 3.44
CA THR A 100 -21.27 -17.80 4.85
C THR A 100 -21.65 -16.42 5.40
N VAL A 101 -21.30 -15.34 4.68
CA VAL A 101 -21.61 -13.98 5.14
C VAL A 101 -23.11 -13.73 5.18
N PHE A 102 -23.84 -14.13 4.13
CA PHE A 102 -25.30 -13.95 4.10
C PHE A 102 -26.01 -14.84 5.14
N GLY A 103 -25.53 -16.08 5.34
CA GLY A 103 -26.11 -16.99 6.33
C GLY A 103 -25.81 -16.62 7.79
N LEU A 104 -24.68 -15.97 8.03
CA LEU A 104 -24.19 -15.59 9.37
C LEU A 104 -24.10 -14.08 9.56
N ILE A 105 -24.91 -13.29 8.84
CA ILE A 105 -24.81 -11.81 8.88
C ILE A 105 -25.03 -11.27 10.31
N THR A 106 -25.98 -11.80 11.04
CA THR A 106 -26.30 -11.36 12.41
C THR A 106 -25.11 -11.54 13.38
N PRO A 107 -24.52 -12.75 13.53
CA PRO A 107 -23.35 -12.91 14.40
C PRO A 107 -22.13 -12.13 13.90
N ILE A 108 -21.92 -12.01 12.57
CA ILE A 108 -20.80 -11.26 12.00
C ILE A 108 -20.97 -9.76 12.30
N SER A 109 -22.16 -9.19 12.08
CA SER A 109 -22.41 -7.77 12.35
C SER A 109 -22.29 -7.43 13.83
N HIS A 110 -22.74 -8.34 14.71
CA HIS A 110 -22.58 -8.18 16.14
C HIS A 110 -21.11 -8.24 16.56
N TRP A 111 -20.33 -9.21 16.02
CA TRP A 111 -18.89 -9.33 16.31
C TRP A 111 -18.10 -8.13 15.80
N LEU A 112 -18.42 -7.60 14.60
CA LEU A 112 -17.79 -6.42 14.04
C LEU A 112 -18.31 -5.10 14.63
N GLY A 113 -19.43 -5.09 15.39
CA GLY A 113 -20.04 -3.90 15.98
C GLY A 113 -20.87 -3.04 15.01
N TYR A 114 -21.33 -3.66 13.93
CA TYR A 114 -22.18 -3.03 12.92
C TYR A 114 -23.59 -3.64 12.91
N GLN A 115 -24.13 -3.99 14.10
CA GLN A 115 -25.45 -4.61 14.21
C GLN A 115 -26.60 -3.70 13.74
N GLU A 116 -26.41 -2.39 13.82
CA GLU A 116 -27.40 -1.39 13.35
C GLU A 116 -27.32 -1.19 11.83
N HIS A 117 -26.18 -1.53 11.22
CA HIS A 117 -25.89 -1.34 9.80
C HIS A 117 -25.28 -2.60 9.15
N PRO A 118 -25.97 -3.78 9.20
CA PRO A 118 -25.46 -4.99 8.60
C PRO A 118 -25.30 -4.90 7.08
N GLU A 119 -26.01 -3.95 6.43
CA GLU A 119 -25.90 -3.65 5.00
C GLU A 119 -24.48 -3.23 4.58
N TYR A 120 -23.71 -2.57 5.45
CA TYR A 120 -22.33 -2.21 5.14
C TYR A 120 -21.48 -3.47 4.90
N ILE A 121 -21.66 -4.50 5.73
CA ILE A 121 -20.93 -5.76 5.61
C ILE A 121 -21.37 -6.51 4.35
N LEU A 122 -22.67 -6.57 4.06
CA LEU A 122 -23.20 -7.27 2.88
C LEU A 122 -22.69 -6.64 1.57
N VAL A 123 -22.72 -5.30 1.50
CA VAL A 123 -22.23 -4.57 0.33
C VAL A 123 -20.73 -4.79 0.16
N MET A 124 -19.94 -4.65 1.24
CA MET A 124 -18.48 -4.82 1.15
C MET A 124 -18.07 -6.27 0.90
N ALA A 125 -18.79 -7.25 1.43
CA ALA A 125 -18.60 -8.65 1.08
C ALA A 125 -18.86 -8.90 -0.42
N SER A 126 -19.90 -8.27 -0.98
CA SER A 126 -20.20 -8.34 -2.40
C SER A 126 -19.10 -7.68 -3.26
N VAL A 127 -18.57 -6.53 -2.82
CA VAL A 127 -17.43 -5.85 -3.48
C VAL A 127 -16.21 -6.78 -3.53
N VAL A 128 -15.78 -7.31 -2.38
CA VAL A 128 -14.58 -8.16 -2.33
C VAL A 128 -14.75 -9.46 -3.10
N ALA A 129 -15.96 -10.01 -3.12
CA ALA A 129 -16.30 -11.18 -3.92
C ALA A 129 -16.12 -10.93 -5.42
N LEU A 130 -16.63 -9.81 -5.92
CA LEU A 130 -16.47 -9.41 -7.32
C LEU A 130 -15.01 -9.06 -7.65
N ASP A 131 -14.30 -8.36 -6.76
CA ASP A 131 -12.88 -8.04 -6.92
C ASP A 131 -12.03 -9.33 -7.01
N ALA A 132 -12.31 -10.33 -6.18
CA ALA A 132 -11.64 -11.62 -6.25
C ALA A 132 -11.92 -12.36 -7.55
N LEU A 133 -13.17 -12.34 -8.03
CA LEU A 133 -13.55 -12.93 -9.33
C LEU A 133 -12.88 -12.21 -10.51
N GLN A 134 -12.67 -10.90 -10.43
CA GLN A 134 -11.99 -10.12 -11.48
C GLN A 134 -10.46 -10.32 -11.49
N ALA A 135 -9.85 -10.76 -10.38
CA ALA A 135 -8.40 -10.87 -10.26
C ALA A 135 -7.78 -11.75 -11.35
N ILE A 136 -8.40 -12.89 -11.67
CA ILE A 136 -7.91 -13.80 -12.70
C ILE A 136 -8.15 -13.31 -14.13
N PRO A 137 -9.32 -12.79 -14.51
CA PRO A 137 -9.51 -12.11 -15.79
C PRO A 137 -8.51 -10.97 -16.04
N PHE A 138 -8.23 -10.14 -15.04
CA PHE A 138 -7.16 -9.13 -15.15
C PHE A 138 -5.78 -9.76 -15.35
N SER A 139 -5.47 -10.84 -14.64
CA SER A 139 -4.23 -11.60 -14.82
C SER A 139 -4.14 -12.24 -16.21
N TYR A 140 -5.25 -12.75 -16.74
CA TYR A 140 -5.35 -13.30 -18.09
C TYR A 140 -5.12 -12.24 -19.18
N LEU A 141 -5.65 -11.00 -19.00
CA LEU A 141 -5.34 -9.89 -19.91
C LEU A 141 -3.84 -9.57 -19.95
N ARG A 142 -3.19 -9.62 -18.81
CA ARG A 142 -1.72 -9.45 -18.72
C ARG A 142 -0.97 -10.59 -19.41
N TYR A 143 -1.40 -11.83 -19.19
CA TYR A 143 -0.82 -13.00 -19.84
C TYR A 143 -0.95 -12.92 -21.37
N LYS A 144 -2.10 -12.46 -21.89
CA LYS A 144 -2.34 -12.26 -23.33
C LYS A 144 -1.76 -10.95 -23.88
N ASN A 145 -0.94 -10.21 -23.09
CA ASN A 145 -0.36 -8.92 -23.46
C ASN A 145 -1.38 -7.86 -23.93
N LYS A 146 -2.61 -7.88 -23.37
CA LYS A 146 -3.66 -6.91 -23.65
C LYS A 146 -3.58 -5.70 -22.72
N ALA A 147 -2.41 -5.01 -22.71
CA ALA A 147 -2.12 -3.91 -21.80
C ALA A 147 -3.13 -2.76 -21.88
N LEU A 148 -3.56 -2.39 -23.09
CA LEU A 148 -4.55 -1.31 -23.27
C LEU A 148 -5.91 -1.67 -22.69
N LYS A 149 -6.43 -2.91 -22.90
CA LYS A 149 -7.70 -3.33 -22.30
C LYS A 149 -7.61 -3.34 -20.77
N PHE A 150 -6.50 -3.82 -20.21
CA PHE A 150 -6.23 -3.79 -18.77
C PHE A 150 -6.26 -2.36 -18.22
N ALA A 151 -5.47 -1.46 -18.82
CA ALA A 151 -5.35 -0.08 -18.37
C ALA A 151 -6.69 0.68 -18.52
N SER A 152 -7.38 0.52 -19.65
CA SER A 152 -8.67 1.20 -19.88
C SER A 152 -9.75 0.75 -18.88
N LEU A 153 -9.83 -0.54 -18.52
CA LEU A 153 -10.79 -1.00 -17.52
C LEU A 153 -10.44 -0.48 -16.12
N LYS A 154 -9.16 -0.45 -15.76
CA LYS A 154 -8.73 0.14 -14.48
C LYS A 154 -9.02 1.64 -14.40
N LEU A 155 -8.72 2.40 -15.46
CA LEU A 155 -9.01 3.83 -15.51
C LEU A 155 -10.51 4.12 -15.56
N LEU A 156 -11.30 3.29 -16.28
CA LEU A 156 -12.76 3.39 -16.32
C LEU A 156 -13.36 3.20 -14.94
N PHE A 157 -12.92 2.17 -14.18
CA PHE A 157 -13.34 1.97 -12.79
C PHE A 157 -13.09 3.23 -11.95
N ILE A 158 -11.89 3.81 -12.04
CA ILE A 158 -11.50 4.96 -11.24
C ILE A 158 -12.31 6.20 -11.64
N ALA A 159 -12.44 6.47 -12.94
CA ALA A 159 -13.21 7.60 -13.45
C ALA A 159 -14.69 7.51 -13.01
N GLN A 160 -15.25 6.31 -13.10
CA GLN A 160 -16.61 6.01 -12.65
C GLN A 160 -16.77 6.22 -11.13
N ASN A 161 -15.83 5.66 -10.35
CA ASN A 161 -15.86 5.79 -8.89
C ASN A 161 -15.75 7.25 -8.46
N ILE A 162 -14.81 8.02 -9.01
CA ILE A 162 -14.68 9.45 -8.71
C ILE A 162 -15.93 10.20 -9.19
N GLY A 163 -16.37 9.98 -10.42
CA GLY A 163 -17.53 10.67 -11.00
C GLY A 163 -18.81 10.44 -10.19
N LEU A 164 -19.12 9.19 -9.83
CA LEU A 164 -20.30 8.86 -9.03
C LEU A 164 -20.19 9.45 -7.61
N ASN A 165 -19.02 9.38 -6.98
CA ASN A 165 -18.83 9.98 -5.66
C ASN A 165 -19.02 11.50 -5.69
N LEU A 166 -18.51 12.22 -6.70
CA LEU A 166 -18.75 13.64 -6.86
C LEU A 166 -20.23 13.94 -7.06
N VAL A 167 -20.94 13.17 -7.89
CA VAL A 167 -22.39 13.33 -8.10
C VAL A 167 -23.15 13.13 -6.79
N PHE A 168 -22.92 12.06 -6.07
CA PHE A 168 -23.70 11.72 -4.88
C PHE A 168 -23.39 12.64 -3.70
N PHE A 169 -22.11 12.88 -3.41
CA PHE A 169 -21.71 13.66 -2.23
C PHE A 169 -21.74 15.16 -2.47
N VAL A 170 -21.40 15.66 -3.67
CA VAL A 170 -21.34 17.10 -3.95
C VAL A 170 -22.66 17.61 -4.56
N LEU A 171 -23.16 16.95 -5.63
CA LEU A 171 -24.35 17.45 -6.33
C LEU A 171 -25.65 17.08 -5.62
N LEU A 172 -25.77 15.84 -5.10
CA LEU A 172 -26.96 15.37 -4.40
C LEU A 172 -26.91 15.60 -2.88
N GLY A 173 -25.78 16.06 -2.34
CA GLY A 173 -25.62 16.40 -0.93
C GLY A 173 -25.79 15.23 0.04
N LYS A 174 -25.52 13.99 -0.40
CA LYS A 174 -25.58 12.81 0.48
C LYS A 174 -24.39 12.83 1.43
N THR A 175 -24.60 12.37 2.69
CA THR A 175 -23.60 12.39 3.75
C THR A 175 -23.40 11.01 4.41
N ASP A 176 -24.20 10.02 4.00
CA ASP A 176 -24.16 8.69 4.60
C ASP A 176 -23.00 7.86 4.06
N VAL A 177 -22.27 7.20 4.97
CA VAL A 177 -21.15 6.26 4.68
C VAL A 177 -21.58 5.13 3.74
N PHE A 178 -22.84 4.70 3.80
CA PHE A 178 -23.40 3.66 2.94
C PHE A 178 -23.10 3.90 1.46
N PHE A 179 -23.22 5.16 1.00
CA PHE A 179 -22.97 5.50 -0.40
C PHE A 179 -21.52 5.25 -0.84
N VAL A 180 -20.54 5.36 0.04
CA VAL A 180 -19.14 5.01 -0.28
C VAL A 180 -19.04 3.55 -0.74
N PHE A 181 -19.72 2.65 -0.04
CA PHE A 181 -19.71 1.22 -0.31
C PHE A 181 -20.60 0.86 -1.48
N ALA A 182 -21.81 1.41 -1.54
CA ALA A 182 -22.77 1.15 -2.61
C ALA A 182 -22.23 1.59 -3.98
N LEU A 183 -21.64 2.78 -4.06
CA LEU A 183 -21.04 3.27 -5.32
C LEU A 183 -19.84 2.42 -5.75
N ASN A 184 -19.02 1.96 -4.80
CA ASN A 184 -17.95 1.02 -5.10
C ASN A 184 -18.51 -0.29 -5.67
N LEU A 185 -19.58 -0.84 -5.07
CA LEU A 185 -20.25 -2.05 -5.59
C LEU A 185 -20.77 -1.84 -7.03
N VAL A 186 -21.40 -0.69 -7.31
CA VAL A 186 -21.89 -0.35 -8.65
C VAL A 186 -20.73 -0.33 -9.65
N CYS A 187 -19.61 0.35 -9.29
CA CYS A 187 -18.43 0.44 -10.16
C CYS A 187 -17.81 -0.94 -10.42
N THR A 188 -17.62 -1.74 -9.37
CA THR A 188 -17.04 -3.08 -9.48
C THR A 188 -17.95 -4.00 -10.30
N SER A 189 -19.27 -3.95 -10.08
CA SER A 189 -20.26 -4.72 -10.86
C SER A 189 -20.22 -4.34 -12.34
N PHE A 190 -20.14 -3.05 -12.64
CA PHE A 190 -20.06 -2.58 -14.02
C PHE A 190 -18.80 -3.09 -14.73
N ILE A 191 -17.65 -3.07 -14.08
CA ILE A 191 -16.40 -3.60 -14.66
C ILE A 191 -16.50 -5.13 -14.86
N THR A 192 -17.19 -5.85 -13.98
CA THR A 192 -17.39 -7.31 -14.13
C THR A 192 -18.09 -7.65 -15.45
N ILE A 193 -19.00 -6.81 -15.91
CA ILE A 193 -19.72 -7.02 -17.20
C ILE A 193 -18.73 -7.14 -18.38
N PHE A 194 -17.64 -6.38 -18.38
CA PHE A 194 -16.63 -6.44 -19.44
C PHE A 194 -15.82 -7.73 -19.47
N PHE A 195 -15.89 -8.53 -18.42
CA PHE A 195 -15.25 -9.84 -18.33
C PHE A 195 -16.19 -11.01 -18.64
N LEU A 196 -17.49 -10.76 -18.85
CA LEU A 196 -18.45 -11.81 -19.23
C LEU A 196 -17.99 -12.64 -20.43
N PRO A 197 -17.42 -12.05 -21.52
CA PRO A 197 -16.95 -12.84 -22.65
C PRO A 197 -15.83 -13.82 -22.28
N GLU A 198 -14.92 -13.43 -21.37
CA GLU A 198 -13.86 -14.30 -20.87
C GLU A 198 -14.44 -15.39 -19.94
N LEU A 199 -15.41 -15.04 -19.10
CA LEU A 199 -16.07 -15.97 -18.17
C LEU A 199 -16.92 -17.02 -18.91
N PHE A 200 -17.63 -16.66 -19.99
CA PHE A 200 -18.39 -17.60 -20.79
C PHE A 200 -17.52 -18.58 -21.60
N ARG A 201 -16.23 -18.29 -21.80
CA ARG A 201 -15.28 -19.18 -22.45
C ARG A 201 -14.69 -20.23 -21.52
N ILE A 202 -14.95 -20.16 -20.22
CA ILE A 202 -14.47 -21.13 -19.26
C ILE A 202 -15.07 -22.48 -19.55
N LYS A 203 -14.23 -23.48 -19.81
CA LYS A 203 -14.65 -24.87 -19.79
C LYS A 203 -14.75 -25.27 -18.31
N TRP A 204 -15.97 -25.42 -17.81
CA TRP A 204 -16.23 -25.80 -16.42
C TRP A 204 -15.78 -27.25 -16.15
N CYS A 205 -14.51 -27.52 -16.35
CA CYS A 205 -13.87 -28.79 -16.12
C CYS A 205 -12.66 -28.58 -15.23
N ILE A 206 -12.62 -29.27 -14.08
CA ILE A 206 -11.49 -29.23 -13.15
C ILE A 206 -10.55 -30.39 -13.48
N ASP A 207 -9.30 -30.05 -13.78
CA ASP A 207 -8.22 -31.04 -13.74
C ASP A 207 -7.72 -31.15 -12.31
N LEU A 208 -8.09 -32.22 -11.62
CA LEU A 208 -7.71 -32.46 -10.22
C LEU A 208 -6.19 -32.61 -10.04
N SER A 209 -5.49 -33.15 -11.05
CA SER A 209 -4.03 -33.32 -10.99
C SER A 209 -3.35 -31.94 -11.06
N LEU A 210 -3.80 -31.10 -11.96
CA LEU A 210 -3.35 -29.70 -12.09
C LEU A 210 -3.71 -28.91 -10.83
N LEU A 211 -4.92 -29.02 -10.34
CA LEU A 211 -5.40 -28.35 -9.14
C LEU A 211 -4.52 -28.65 -7.92
N ARG A 212 -4.19 -29.92 -7.67
CA ARG A 212 -3.33 -30.31 -6.55
C ARG A 212 -1.95 -29.67 -6.63
N ARG A 213 -1.36 -29.61 -7.83
CA ARG A 213 -0.05 -28.95 -8.07
C ARG A 213 -0.14 -27.45 -7.88
N MET A 214 -1.21 -26.81 -8.33
CA MET A 214 -1.46 -25.39 -8.19
C MET A 214 -1.67 -25.02 -6.72
N LEU A 215 -2.48 -25.75 -5.95
CA LEU A 215 -2.71 -25.52 -4.51
C LEU A 215 -1.42 -25.68 -3.70
N SER A 216 -0.62 -26.72 -4.01
CA SER A 216 0.68 -26.90 -3.35
C SER A 216 1.63 -25.73 -3.55
N TYR A 217 1.51 -25.03 -4.69
CA TYR A 217 2.31 -23.84 -4.98
C TYR A 217 1.71 -22.55 -4.40
N SER A 218 0.38 -22.41 -4.40
CA SER A 218 -0.28 -21.17 -4.01
C SER A 218 -0.38 -20.99 -2.49
N TRP A 219 -0.45 -22.06 -1.69
CA TRP A 219 -0.64 -21.96 -0.25
C TRP A 219 0.50 -21.21 0.49
N PRO A 220 1.79 -21.37 0.16
CA PRO A 220 2.84 -20.54 0.76
C PRO A 220 2.72 -19.06 0.35
N ILE A 221 2.25 -18.79 -0.87
CA ILE A 221 2.02 -17.42 -1.37
C ILE A 221 0.89 -16.77 -0.59
N LEU A 222 -0.16 -17.52 -0.28
CA LEU A 222 -1.27 -17.06 0.57
C LEU A 222 -0.76 -16.62 1.95
N ILE A 223 0.06 -17.44 2.61
CA ILE A 223 0.61 -17.09 3.93
C ILE A 223 1.44 -15.80 3.87
N LEU A 224 2.30 -15.68 2.87
CA LEU A 224 3.09 -14.46 2.66
C LEU A 224 2.20 -13.24 2.39
N GLY A 225 1.13 -13.42 1.62
CA GLY A 225 0.13 -12.39 1.36
C GLY A 225 -0.59 -11.94 2.63
N ILE A 226 -1.05 -12.89 3.44
CA ILE A 226 -1.70 -12.61 4.74
C ILE A 226 -0.74 -11.83 5.66
N ALA A 227 0.50 -12.30 5.82
CA ALA A 227 1.49 -11.61 6.63
C ALA A 227 1.76 -10.17 6.13
N GLY A 228 1.82 -9.99 4.80
CA GLY A 228 1.99 -8.67 4.19
C GLY A 228 0.82 -7.72 4.48
N ILE A 229 -0.42 -8.18 4.34
CA ILE A 229 -1.61 -7.36 4.63
C ILE A 229 -1.76 -7.08 6.12
N LEU A 230 -1.49 -8.05 6.99
CA LEU A 230 -1.53 -7.83 8.44
C LEU A 230 -0.53 -6.76 8.88
N ASN A 231 0.66 -6.70 8.31
CA ASN A 231 1.61 -5.62 8.59
C ASN A 231 1.11 -4.23 8.17
N GLN A 232 0.20 -4.14 7.19
CA GLN A 232 -0.30 -2.86 6.66
C GLN A 232 -1.66 -2.43 7.23
N ALA A 233 -2.49 -3.38 7.64
CA ALA A 233 -3.89 -3.13 7.94
C ALA A 233 -4.39 -3.69 9.28
N ALA A 234 -3.59 -4.52 9.98
CA ALA A 234 -4.02 -5.13 11.23
C ALA A 234 -4.36 -4.11 12.32
N ASP A 235 -3.60 -3.02 12.40
CA ASP A 235 -3.87 -1.89 13.29
C ASP A 235 -5.31 -1.38 13.11
N LYS A 236 -5.75 -1.20 11.86
CA LYS A 236 -7.07 -0.68 11.51
C LYS A 236 -8.20 -1.68 11.74
N MET A 237 -7.88 -2.98 11.67
CA MET A 237 -8.86 -4.05 11.93
C MET A 237 -9.09 -4.24 13.43
N ILE A 238 -8.01 -4.27 14.22
CA ILE A 238 -8.09 -4.59 15.66
C ILE A 238 -8.41 -3.37 16.53
N PHE A 239 -8.17 -2.15 16.04
CA PHE A 239 -8.32 -0.93 16.82
C PHE A 239 -9.69 -0.81 17.49
N PRO A 240 -10.84 -0.90 16.78
CA PRO A 240 -12.16 -0.80 17.41
C PRO A 240 -12.47 -1.97 18.35
N LEU A 241 -11.77 -3.11 18.20
CA LEU A 241 -11.97 -4.30 19.04
C LEU A 241 -11.24 -4.18 20.37
N ILE A 242 -10.14 -3.43 20.42
CA ILE A 242 -9.27 -3.30 21.61
C ILE A 242 -9.56 -2.01 22.35
N TYR A 243 -10.08 -0.98 21.66
CA TYR A 243 -10.40 0.30 22.29
C TYR A 243 -11.48 0.14 23.35
N PRO A 244 -11.39 0.80 24.52
CA PRO A 244 -12.32 0.59 25.65
C PRO A 244 -13.79 0.79 25.29
N ASN A 245 -14.09 1.84 24.53
CA ASN A 245 -15.42 2.09 23.98
C ASN A 245 -15.37 1.92 22.45
N ARG A 246 -16.09 0.94 21.95
CA ARG A 246 -16.04 0.55 20.55
C ARG A 246 -16.50 1.65 19.60
N THR A 247 -17.56 2.37 19.94
CA THR A 247 -18.09 3.47 19.11
C THR A 247 -17.09 4.60 19.02
N GLU A 248 -16.52 5.03 20.13
CA GLU A 248 -15.43 6.00 20.16
C GLU A 248 -14.21 5.48 19.42
N GLY A 249 -13.88 4.19 19.54
CA GLY A 249 -12.80 3.55 18.82
C GLY A 249 -12.95 3.68 17.30
N VAL A 250 -14.16 3.59 16.76
CA VAL A 250 -14.39 3.79 15.32
C VAL A 250 -14.15 5.26 14.94
N VAL A 251 -14.58 6.23 15.76
CA VAL A 251 -14.32 7.66 15.55
C VAL A 251 -12.82 7.96 15.55
N GLU A 252 -12.12 7.51 16.58
CA GLU A 252 -10.66 7.65 16.73
C GLU A 252 -9.89 6.99 15.57
N LEU A 253 -10.37 5.83 15.10
CA LEU A 253 -9.83 5.19 13.91
C LEU A 253 -10.03 6.03 12.65
N GLY A 254 -11.13 6.79 12.56
CA GLY A 254 -11.38 7.74 11.50
C GLY A 254 -10.33 8.86 11.45
N VAL A 255 -10.04 9.42 12.61
CA VAL A 255 -9.00 10.44 12.79
C VAL A 255 -7.63 9.90 12.33
N TYR A 256 -7.28 8.71 12.79
CA TYR A 256 -6.07 8.03 12.35
C TYR A 256 -6.05 7.75 10.84
N GLY A 257 -7.09 7.10 10.34
CA GLY A 257 -7.18 6.67 8.94
C GLY A 257 -7.12 7.83 7.95
N ALA A 258 -7.75 8.96 8.28
CA ALA A 258 -7.71 10.18 7.46
C ALA A 258 -6.29 10.77 7.40
N CYS A 259 -5.62 10.91 8.54
CA CYS A 259 -4.28 11.50 8.62
C CYS A 259 -3.18 10.58 8.06
N VAL A 260 -3.30 9.26 8.23
CA VAL A 260 -2.40 8.30 7.59
C VAL A 260 -2.39 8.44 6.07
N LYS A 261 -3.50 8.87 5.45
CA LYS A 261 -3.51 9.12 4.00
C LYS A 261 -2.54 10.22 3.58
N VAL A 262 -2.34 11.25 4.38
CA VAL A 262 -1.29 12.25 4.10
C VAL A 262 0.09 11.60 4.14
N ALA A 263 0.35 10.75 5.13
CA ALA A 263 1.62 10.03 5.25
C ALA A 263 1.84 8.99 4.12
N MET A 264 0.78 8.50 3.47
CA MET A 264 0.88 7.56 2.34
C MET A 264 1.63 8.14 1.12
N ILE A 265 1.84 9.44 1.05
CA ILE A 265 2.75 10.06 0.06
C ILE A 265 4.12 9.37 0.13
N MET A 266 4.61 9.07 1.34
CA MET A 266 5.88 8.35 1.52
C MET A 266 5.82 6.92 0.97
N ALA A 267 4.73 6.20 1.20
CA ALA A 267 4.54 4.85 0.65
C ALA A 267 4.51 4.86 -0.89
N MET A 268 3.89 5.89 -1.51
CA MET A 268 3.90 6.06 -2.97
C MET A 268 5.32 6.31 -3.51
N ILE A 269 6.09 7.15 -2.83
CA ILE A 269 7.49 7.44 -3.17
C ILE A 269 8.32 6.16 -3.09
N THR A 270 8.21 5.43 -1.99
CA THR A 270 8.92 4.15 -1.79
C THR A 270 8.55 3.14 -2.88
N GLN A 271 7.26 3.06 -3.24
CA GLN A 271 6.79 2.16 -4.29
C GLN A 271 7.32 2.57 -5.67
N ALA A 272 7.32 3.87 -6.00
CA ALA A 272 7.85 4.38 -7.27
C ALA A 272 9.35 4.08 -7.39
N PHE A 273 10.12 4.34 -6.32
CA PHE A 273 11.53 4.00 -6.27
C PHE A 273 11.75 2.49 -6.48
N ARG A 274 10.99 1.65 -5.79
CA ARG A 274 11.09 0.19 -5.90
C ARG A 274 10.86 -0.28 -7.35
N TYR A 275 9.84 0.23 -8.04
CA TYR A 275 9.58 -0.14 -9.44
C TYR A 275 10.71 0.21 -10.38
N ALA A 276 11.40 1.33 -10.15
CA ALA A 276 12.55 1.75 -10.95
C ALA A 276 13.82 0.98 -10.59
N TYR A 277 14.03 0.75 -9.29
CA TYR A 277 15.30 0.23 -8.77
C TYR A 277 15.39 -1.31 -8.82
N GLU A 278 14.28 -2.04 -8.61
CA GLU A 278 14.28 -3.50 -8.56
C GLU A 278 14.79 -4.15 -9.87
N PRO A 279 14.34 -3.76 -11.08
CA PRO A 279 14.90 -4.28 -12.34
C PRO A 279 16.37 -3.96 -12.51
N PHE A 280 16.82 -2.78 -12.10
CA PHE A 280 18.22 -2.35 -12.17
C PHE A 280 19.13 -3.23 -11.30
N VAL A 281 18.71 -3.52 -10.06
CA VAL A 281 19.45 -4.40 -9.14
C VAL A 281 19.59 -5.82 -9.71
N PHE A 282 18.52 -6.39 -10.25
CA PHE A 282 18.57 -7.72 -10.85
C PHE A 282 19.44 -7.76 -12.13
N ALA A 283 19.41 -6.72 -12.95
CA ALA A 283 20.26 -6.63 -14.13
C ALA A 283 21.76 -6.62 -13.77
N GLN A 284 22.12 -5.92 -12.68
CA GLN A 284 23.52 -5.80 -12.23
C GLN A 284 23.96 -6.91 -11.26
N SER A 285 23.10 -7.89 -10.99
CA SER A 285 23.40 -8.99 -10.04
C SER A 285 24.66 -9.80 -10.37
N ARG A 286 25.13 -9.77 -11.63
CA ARG A 286 26.32 -10.47 -12.12
C ARG A 286 27.59 -9.61 -12.12
N ASP A 287 27.50 -8.31 -11.86
CA ASP A 287 28.64 -7.41 -11.90
C ASP A 287 29.52 -7.55 -10.66
N LYS A 288 30.83 -7.31 -10.83
CA LYS A 288 31.81 -7.39 -9.72
C LYS A 288 31.57 -6.33 -8.65
N ASP A 289 31.03 -5.15 -9.04
CA ASP A 289 30.83 -3.99 -8.15
C ASP A 289 29.39 -3.89 -7.61
N LYS A 290 28.61 -4.98 -7.69
CA LYS A 290 27.19 -5.00 -7.27
C LYS A 290 26.94 -4.50 -5.85
N THR A 291 27.82 -4.84 -4.90
CA THR A 291 27.67 -4.44 -3.49
C THR A 291 27.80 -2.92 -3.30
N GLN A 292 28.69 -2.28 -4.04
CA GLN A 292 28.84 -0.83 -4.05
C GLN A 292 27.60 -0.14 -4.65
N THR A 293 27.07 -0.68 -5.74
CA THR A 293 25.83 -0.18 -6.36
C THR A 293 24.66 -0.25 -5.39
N TYR A 294 24.54 -1.34 -4.63
CA TYR A 294 23.45 -1.48 -3.63
C TYR A 294 23.61 -0.50 -2.47
N ALA A 295 24.84 -0.25 -2.02
CA ALA A 295 25.13 0.72 -0.97
C ALA A 295 24.80 2.15 -1.42
N ILE A 296 25.16 2.52 -2.65
CA ILE A 296 24.86 3.82 -3.23
C ILE A 296 23.35 3.99 -3.44
N GLY A 297 22.67 2.97 -3.98
CA GLY A 297 21.21 3.00 -4.16
C GLY A 297 20.44 3.18 -2.85
N MET A 298 20.88 2.52 -1.78
CA MET A 298 20.33 2.70 -0.43
C MET A 298 20.53 4.14 0.08
N MET A 299 21.71 4.71 -0.13
CA MET A 299 22.02 6.07 0.30
C MET A 299 21.13 7.09 -0.42
N TYR A 300 21.00 7.02 -1.75
CA TYR A 300 20.12 7.92 -2.49
C TYR A 300 18.65 7.74 -2.15
N PHE A 301 18.21 6.50 -1.93
CA PHE A 301 16.87 6.23 -1.43
C PHE A 301 16.61 6.95 -0.11
N LEU A 302 17.53 6.82 0.86
CA LEU A 302 17.42 7.46 2.16
C LEU A 302 17.39 8.99 2.03
N ILE A 303 18.32 9.59 1.29
CA ILE A 303 18.38 11.04 1.08
C ILE A 303 17.05 11.54 0.48
N PHE A 304 16.56 10.87 -0.57
CA PHE A 304 15.31 11.26 -1.25
C PHE A 304 14.09 11.16 -0.35
N THR A 305 13.98 10.08 0.42
CA THR A 305 12.85 9.91 1.35
C THR A 305 12.91 10.86 2.55
N LEU A 306 14.11 11.19 3.06
CA LEU A 306 14.28 12.20 4.10
C LEU A 306 13.95 13.61 3.58
N LEU A 307 14.33 13.94 2.34
CA LEU A 307 13.91 15.19 1.70
C LEU A 307 12.39 15.26 1.57
N ALA A 308 11.76 14.19 1.10
CA ALA A 308 10.31 14.11 1.00
C ALA A 308 9.61 14.24 2.36
N PHE A 309 10.19 13.65 3.42
CA PHE A 309 9.72 13.83 4.79
C PHE A 309 9.75 15.31 5.19
N LEU A 310 10.87 15.99 5.02
CA LEU A 310 11.00 17.42 5.34
C LEU A 310 10.04 18.27 4.51
N CYS A 311 9.86 17.97 3.22
CA CYS A 311 8.89 18.67 2.39
C CYS A 311 7.45 18.52 2.92
N VAL A 312 7.02 17.31 3.27
CA VAL A 312 5.66 17.09 3.81
C VAL A 312 5.50 17.82 5.15
N MET A 313 6.51 17.78 6.03
CA MET A 313 6.46 18.48 7.31
C MET A 313 6.47 20.00 7.14
N ALA A 314 7.26 20.53 6.21
CA ALA A 314 7.32 21.96 5.91
C ALA A 314 5.96 22.52 5.43
N TYR A 315 5.28 21.75 4.58
CA TYR A 315 4.00 22.15 3.98
C TYR A 315 2.79 21.51 4.64
N LEU A 316 2.94 20.89 5.83
CA LEU A 316 1.84 20.35 6.60
C LEU A 316 0.72 21.38 6.89
N PRO A 317 1.02 22.68 7.16
CA PRO A 317 -0.03 23.69 7.31
C PRO A 317 -0.94 23.84 6.09
N LEU A 318 -0.46 23.49 4.88
CA LEU A 318 -1.24 23.45 3.64
C LEU A 318 -1.88 22.08 3.43
N LEU A 319 -1.11 21.01 3.64
CA LEU A 319 -1.57 19.64 3.42
C LEU A 319 -2.69 19.20 4.35
N LYS A 320 -2.82 19.83 5.54
CA LYS A 320 -3.93 19.55 6.47
C LYS A 320 -5.30 19.77 5.84
N TYR A 321 -5.43 20.69 4.89
CA TYR A 321 -6.69 20.94 4.18
C TYR A 321 -7.11 19.82 3.20
N MET A 322 -6.23 18.84 2.99
CA MET A 322 -6.62 17.60 2.32
C MET A 322 -7.51 16.71 3.21
N VAL A 323 -7.63 17.02 4.48
CA VAL A 323 -8.41 16.28 5.47
C VAL A 323 -9.37 17.25 6.14
N GLY A 324 -10.61 16.83 6.38
CA GLY A 324 -11.62 17.64 7.07
C GLY A 324 -11.15 18.06 8.46
N SER A 325 -11.62 19.24 8.92
CA SER A 325 -11.22 19.84 10.20
C SER A 325 -11.41 18.91 11.41
N ASP A 326 -12.46 18.10 11.39
CA ASP A 326 -12.81 17.17 12.47
C ASP A 326 -11.76 16.08 12.72
N TYR A 327 -10.85 15.89 11.76
CA TYR A 327 -9.80 14.87 11.78
C TYR A 327 -8.40 15.46 12.06
N TRP A 328 -8.26 16.78 12.27
CA TRP A 328 -6.95 17.43 12.40
C TRP A 328 -6.15 17.01 13.64
N ASP A 329 -6.81 16.54 14.68
CA ASP A 329 -6.12 16.01 15.88
C ASP A 329 -5.19 14.85 15.56
N GLY A 330 -5.49 14.11 14.47
CA GLY A 330 -4.65 13.03 13.98
C GLY A 330 -3.40 13.46 13.22
N LEU A 331 -3.21 14.73 12.87
CA LEU A 331 -2.03 15.19 12.12
C LEU A 331 -0.70 14.87 12.82
N ARG A 332 -0.72 14.76 14.14
CA ARG A 332 0.43 14.36 14.97
C ARG A 332 0.96 12.94 14.68
N VAL A 333 0.17 12.06 14.04
CA VAL A 333 0.67 10.72 13.65
C VAL A 333 1.54 10.75 12.41
N ILE A 334 1.41 11.77 11.55
CA ILE A 334 2.03 11.85 10.23
C ILE A 334 3.55 11.64 10.30
N PRO A 335 4.31 12.36 11.14
CA PRO A 335 5.76 12.18 11.18
C PRO A 335 6.18 10.76 11.59
N VAL A 336 5.45 10.13 12.52
CA VAL A 336 5.74 8.78 12.99
C VAL A 336 5.45 7.75 11.89
N VAL A 337 4.29 7.88 11.22
CA VAL A 337 3.92 6.98 10.11
C VAL A 337 4.85 7.15 8.93
N MET A 338 5.24 8.38 8.57
CA MET A 338 6.21 8.59 7.50
C MET A 338 7.58 8.00 7.82
N ALA A 339 8.05 8.11 9.07
CA ALA A 339 9.28 7.46 9.50
C ALA A 339 9.18 5.92 9.43
N ALA A 340 8.03 5.35 9.78
CA ALA A 340 7.76 3.92 9.63
C ALA A 340 7.82 3.49 8.14
N GLU A 341 7.24 4.27 7.23
CA GLU A 341 7.29 4.01 5.78
C GLU A 341 8.71 4.12 5.21
N ILE A 342 9.56 5.02 5.73
CA ILE A 342 10.98 5.09 5.38
C ILE A 342 11.69 3.80 5.81
N MET A 343 11.44 3.32 7.05
CA MET A 343 12.01 2.06 7.52
C MET A 343 11.58 0.87 6.68
N MET A 344 10.31 0.82 6.25
CA MET A 344 9.81 -0.20 5.33
C MET A 344 10.51 -0.12 3.97
N GLY A 345 10.76 1.08 3.46
CA GLY A 345 11.52 1.29 2.23
C GLY A 345 12.98 0.84 2.35
N ILE A 346 13.64 1.12 3.48
CA ILE A 346 14.98 0.62 3.78
C ILE A 346 14.97 -0.92 3.85
N TYR A 347 13.96 -1.51 4.51
CA TYR A 347 13.80 -2.97 4.54
C TYR A 347 13.68 -3.57 3.14
N PHE A 348 12.91 -2.96 2.22
CA PHE A 348 12.83 -3.40 0.83
C PHE A 348 14.19 -3.35 0.12
N ASN A 349 14.96 -2.30 0.30
CA ASN A 349 16.32 -2.20 -0.26
C ASN A 349 17.26 -3.25 0.34
N LEU A 350 17.20 -3.47 1.64
CA LEU A 350 17.95 -4.52 2.30
C LEU A 350 17.56 -5.92 1.79
N SER A 351 16.30 -6.13 1.39
CA SER A 351 15.77 -7.44 1.01
C SER A 351 16.45 -8.08 -0.20
N PHE A 352 17.19 -7.30 -1.00
CA PHE A 352 17.87 -7.84 -2.17
C PHE A 352 18.91 -8.92 -1.85
N TRP A 353 19.58 -8.88 -0.70
CA TRP A 353 20.58 -9.86 -0.37
C TRP A 353 20.00 -11.29 -0.35
N TYR A 354 18.84 -11.52 0.26
CA TYR A 354 18.24 -12.85 0.32
C TYR A 354 17.47 -13.23 -0.95
N LYS A 355 16.97 -12.25 -1.70
CA LYS A 355 16.33 -12.48 -3.01
C LYS A 355 17.35 -12.95 -4.05
N LEU A 356 18.56 -12.38 -4.06
CA LEU A 356 19.62 -12.71 -5.00
C LEU A 356 20.28 -14.07 -4.73
N ILE A 357 20.16 -14.61 -3.52
CA ILE A 357 20.65 -15.95 -3.17
C ILE A 357 19.52 -16.99 -3.06
N ASP A 358 18.32 -16.66 -3.59
CA ASP A 358 17.12 -17.51 -3.60
C ASP A 358 16.65 -17.99 -2.22
N LYS A 359 16.97 -17.23 -1.15
CA LYS A 359 16.57 -17.54 0.23
C LYS A 359 15.45 -16.62 0.73
N THR A 360 14.38 -16.52 -0.03
CA THR A 360 13.22 -15.64 0.26
C THR A 360 12.51 -15.95 1.57
N ILE A 361 12.74 -17.10 2.17
CA ILE A 361 12.21 -17.48 3.48
C ILE A 361 12.63 -16.49 4.59
N TYR A 362 13.80 -15.87 4.49
CA TYR A 362 14.23 -14.84 5.43
C TYR A 362 13.29 -13.64 5.45
N GLY A 363 12.78 -13.25 4.27
CA GLY A 363 11.79 -12.18 4.16
C GLY A 363 10.50 -12.49 4.91
N ALA A 364 10.03 -13.74 4.86
CA ALA A 364 8.86 -14.19 5.63
C ALA A 364 9.13 -14.09 7.14
N TRP A 365 10.26 -14.59 7.63
CA TRP A 365 10.61 -14.51 9.05
C TRP A 365 10.71 -13.09 9.58
N PHE A 366 11.35 -12.19 8.82
CA PHE A 366 11.47 -10.78 9.23
C PHE A 366 10.12 -10.08 9.22
N SER A 367 9.27 -10.34 8.23
CA SER A 367 7.93 -9.78 8.17
C SER A 367 7.04 -10.29 9.30
N ILE A 368 7.12 -11.58 9.63
CA ILE A 368 6.37 -12.17 10.76
C ILE A 368 6.84 -11.57 12.09
N ALA A 369 8.16 -11.43 12.31
CA ALA A 369 8.69 -10.81 13.51
C ALA A 369 8.22 -9.36 13.65
N GLY A 370 8.25 -8.57 12.57
CA GLY A 370 7.71 -7.22 12.55
C GLY A 370 6.21 -7.18 12.87
N CYS A 371 5.45 -8.11 12.31
CA CYS A 371 4.01 -8.25 12.55
C CYS A 371 3.72 -8.55 14.04
N ILE A 372 4.45 -9.46 14.66
CA ILE A 372 4.30 -9.78 16.09
C ILE A 372 4.56 -8.56 16.95
N VAL A 373 5.61 -7.78 16.67
CA VAL A 373 5.92 -6.55 17.41
C VAL A 373 4.82 -5.51 17.22
N LEU A 374 4.33 -5.32 15.98
CA LEU A 374 3.22 -4.42 15.68
C LEU A 374 1.98 -4.80 16.49
N PHE A 375 1.58 -6.09 16.49
CA PHE A 375 0.44 -6.56 17.27
C PHE A 375 0.64 -6.36 18.78
N ALA A 376 1.82 -6.68 19.30
CA ALA A 376 2.13 -6.53 20.73
C ALA A 376 2.00 -5.06 21.17
N VAL A 377 2.59 -4.13 20.40
CA VAL A 377 2.50 -2.69 20.69
C VAL A 377 1.05 -2.23 20.63
N ASN A 378 0.30 -2.62 19.60
CA ASN A 378 -1.08 -2.21 19.45
C ASN A 378 -1.97 -2.74 20.57
N ILE A 379 -1.90 -4.03 20.90
CA ILE A 379 -2.73 -4.64 21.96
C ILE A 379 -2.45 -4.00 23.33
N ILE A 380 -1.18 -3.72 23.63
CA ILE A 380 -0.79 -3.17 24.95
C ILE A 380 -1.13 -1.68 25.05
N PHE A 381 -0.92 -0.90 23.98
CA PHE A 381 -0.91 0.55 24.06
C PHE A 381 -2.15 1.25 23.47
N ILE A 382 -2.96 0.62 22.62
CA ILE A 382 -4.20 1.23 22.10
C ILE A 382 -5.13 1.67 23.23
N PRO A 383 -5.38 0.87 24.29
CA PRO A 383 -6.30 1.29 25.37
C PRO A 383 -5.85 2.55 26.11
N LYS A 384 -4.56 2.88 26.08
CA LYS A 384 -3.98 4.00 26.82
C LYS A 384 -3.63 5.20 25.95
N TYR A 385 -3.16 4.97 24.74
CA TYR A 385 -2.63 6.02 23.86
C TYR A 385 -3.41 6.17 22.54
N SER A 386 -4.56 5.51 22.44
CA SER A 386 -5.43 5.57 21.25
C SER A 386 -4.65 5.30 19.95
N TYR A 387 -4.97 6.00 18.88
CA TYR A 387 -4.37 5.84 17.55
C TYR A 387 -2.87 6.16 17.48
N MET A 388 -2.30 6.87 18.46
CA MET A 388 -0.84 7.04 18.54
C MET A 388 -0.12 5.70 18.72
N ALA A 389 -0.75 4.74 19.40
CA ALA A 389 -0.20 3.39 19.53
C ALA A 389 -0.08 2.69 18.17
N CYS A 390 -1.04 2.91 17.24
CA CYS A 390 -0.96 2.35 15.89
C CYS A 390 0.23 2.91 15.10
N ALA A 391 0.45 4.23 15.17
CA ALA A 391 1.59 4.87 14.51
C ALA A 391 2.93 4.31 15.04
N TRP A 392 3.09 4.23 16.36
CA TRP A 392 4.28 3.65 16.99
C TRP A 392 4.39 2.14 16.79
N GLY A 393 3.26 1.43 16.73
CA GLY A 393 3.22 0.01 16.39
C GLY A 393 3.78 -0.28 14.99
N GLY A 394 3.37 0.51 14.00
CA GLY A 394 3.91 0.46 12.64
C GLY A 394 5.41 0.77 12.61
N PHE A 395 5.84 1.83 13.32
CA PHE A 395 7.25 2.20 13.44
C PHE A 395 8.09 1.07 14.06
N ALA A 396 7.63 0.49 15.17
CA ALA A 396 8.34 -0.60 15.86
C ALA A 396 8.36 -1.88 15.00
N GLY A 397 7.24 -2.22 14.35
CA GLY A 397 7.13 -3.40 13.49
C GLY A 397 8.05 -3.31 12.26
N TYR A 398 7.98 -2.24 11.51
CA TYR A 398 8.84 -2.05 10.33
C TYR A 398 10.31 -1.86 10.72
N GLY A 399 10.57 -1.17 11.84
CA GLY A 399 11.90 -1.04 12.42
C GLY A 399 12.50 -2.39 12.79
N THR A 400 11.71 -3.28 13.40
CA THR A 400 12.15 -4.64 13.75
C THR A 400 12.51 -5.45 12.50
N ALA A 401 11.64 -5.45 11.48
CA ALA A 401 11.91 -6.14 10.22
C ALA A 401 13.18 -5.61 9.54
N MET A 402 13.35 -4.29 9.50
CA MET A 402 14.53 -3.61 8.95
C MET A 402 15.81 -4.00 9.69
N ILE A 403 15.81 -3.91 11.03
CA ILE A 403 16.99 -4.22 11.86
C ILE A 403 17.38 -5.70 11.71
N LEU A 404 16.42 -6.62 11.79
CA LEU A 404 16.69 -8.05 11.61
C LEU A 404 17.25 -8.34 10.23
N CYS A 405 16.67 -7.74 9.17
CA CYS A 405 17.16 -7.89 7.81
C CYS A 405 18.59 -7.38 7.65
N TYR A 406 18.94 -6.24 8.26
CA TYR A 406 20.28 -5.68 8.24
C TYR A 406 21.27 -6.59 8.99
N LEU A 407 20.98 -6.96 10.25
CA LEU A 407 21.89 -7.75 11.08
C LEU A 407 22.18 -9.14 10.48
N VAL A 408 21.15 -9.82 9.98
CA VAL A 408 21.31 -11.13 9.34
C VAL A 408 22.01 -10.97 7.98
N GLY A 409 21.66 -9.92 7.23
CA GLY A 409 22.25 -9.60 5.94
C GLY A 409 23.76 -9.38 6.04
N GLN A 410 24.20 -8.58 7.02
CA GLN A 410 25.63 -8.33 7.28
C GLN A 410 26.42 -9.59 7.62
N LYS A 411 25.78 -10.59 8.27
CA LYS A 411 26.43 -11.90 8.57
C LYS A 411 26.48 -12.84 7.35
N LYS A 412 25.51 -12.75 6.42
CA LYS A 412 25.37 -13.72 5.32
C LYS A 412 25.91 -13.18 3.99
N ASN A 413 25.75 -11.92 3.73
CA ASN A 413 26.20 -11.21 2.52
C ASN A 413 26.55 -9.76 2.88
N PRO A 414 27.75 -9.52 3.47
CA PRO A 414 28.13 -8.20 3.98
C PRO A 414 28.19 -7.17 2.85
N ILE A 415 27.51 -6.05 3.04
CA ILE A 415 27.52 -4.88 2.17
C ILE A 415 27.98 -3.68 2.97
N ASN A 416 29.01 -2.99 2.48
CA ASN A 416 29.55 -1.81 3.12
C ASN A 416 28.66 -0.57 2.84
N TYR A 417 27.61 -0.41 3.65
CA TYR A 417 26.78 0.79 3.58
C TYR A 417 27.53 1.99 4.17
N PRO A 418 27.40 3.21 3.60
CA PRO A 418 28.02 4.42 4.12
C PRO A 418 27.27 4.93 5.37
N MET A 419 27.30 4.13 6.45
CA MET A 419 26.52 4.36 7.67
C MET A 419 26.77 5.73 8.31
N LYS A 420 28.01 6.26 8.22
CA LYS A 420 28.34 7.59 8.75
C LYS A 420 27.60 8.69 8.00
N SER A 421 27.62 8.67 6.67
CA SER A 421 26.90 9.64 5.84
C SER A 421 25.39 9.50 6.02
N MET A 422 24.85 8.26 6.06
CA MET A 422 23.44 8.00 6.32
C MET A 422 23.01 8.57 7.69
N ALA A 423 23.81 8.37 8.75
CA ALA A 423 23.54 8.90 10.09
C ALA A 423 23.56 10.43 10.13
N VAL A 424 24.46 11.08 9.37
CA VAL A 424 24.49 12.55 9.24
C VAL A 424 23.18 13.06 8.61
N TYR A 425 22.71 12.47 7.50
CA TYR A 425 21.46 12.87 6.87
C TYR A 425 20.24 12.68 7.79
N VAL A 426 20.19 11.56 8.52
CA VAL A 426 19.13 11.32 9.51
C VAL A 426 19.22 12.36 10.64
N GLY A 427 20.42 12.64 11.14
CA GLY A 427 20.64 13.64 12.19
C GLY A 427 20.22 15.05 11.77
N ILE A 428 20.60 15.50 10.57
CA ILE A 428 20.17 16.79 10.01
C ILE A 428 18.63 16.83 9.85
N THR A 429 18.03 15.74 9.38
CA THR A 429 16.57 15.67 9.24
C THR A 429 15.86 15.80 10.58
N ILE A 430 16.32 15.08 11.61
CA ILE A 430 15.76 15.17 12.97
C ILE A 430 15.93 16.60 13.51
N LEU A 431 17.11 17.21 13.34
CA LEU A 431 17.37 18.58 13.76
C LEU A 431 16.42 19.58 13.08
N PHE A 432 16.29 19.48 11.74
CA PHE A 432 15.44 20.40 10.99
C PHE A 432 13.96 20.19 11.33
N PHE A 433 13.52 18.95 11.47
CA PHE A 433 12.18 18.64 11.92
C PHE A 433 11.91 19.21 13.33
N ALA A 434 12.84 19.06 14.25
CA ALA A 434 12.74 19.65 15.60
C ALA A 434 12.61 21.18 15.51
N ILE A 435 13.45 21.85 14.71
CA ILE A 435 13.38 23.30 14.51
C ILE A 435 11.99 23.70 13.94
N MET A 436 11.46 22.94 12.97
CA MET A 436 10.10 23.20 12.40
C MET A 436 9.01 23.13 13.49
N GLN A 437 9.16 22.26 14.49
CA GLN A 437 8.20 22.14 15.60
C GLN A 437 8.30 23.28 16.62
N PHE A 438 9.46 23.94 16.72
CA PHE A 438 9.62 25.11 17.59
C PHE A 438 9.07 26.41 16.99
N VAL A 439 8.72 26.42 15.70
CA VAL A 439 8.09 27.60 15.09
C VAL A 439 6.67 27.77 15.65
N PRO A 440 6.36 28.91 16.30
CA PRO A 440 5.10 29.07 17.02
C PRO A 440 3.86 28.90 16.12
N GLU A 441 2.87 28.17 16.61
CA GLU A 441 1.66 27.89 15.84
C GLU A 441 0.79 29.12 15.56
N HIS A 442 0.90 30.16 16.42
CA HIS A 442 0.16 31.42 16.26
C HIS A 442 0.69 32.31 15.11
N TRP A 443 1.85 31.98 14.53
CA TRP A 443 2.39 32.73 13.39
C TRP A 443 1.60 32.43 12.12
N PRO A 444 1.47 33.40 11.19
CA PRO A 444 0.81 33.17 9.91
C PRO A 444 1.41 31.95 9.18
N ALA A 445 0.55 31.11 8.61
CA ALA A 445 0.97 29.89 7.92
C ALA A 445 2.05 30.16 6.84
N ILE A 446 1.94 31.31 6.13
CA ILE A 446 2.93 31.71 5.11
C ILE A 446 4.32 31.93 5.71
N VAL A 447 4.42 32.54 6.89
CA VAL A 447 5.70 32.80 7.57
C VAL A 447 6.31 31.48 8.04
N ARG A 448 5.51 30.60 8.63
CA ARG A 448 5.93 29.26 9.06
C ARG A 448 6.44 28.45 7.85
N MET A 449 5.68 28.43 6.76
CA MET A 449 6.08 27.75 5.53
C MET A 449 7.36 28.36 4.92
N GLY A 450 7.53 29.68 4.98
CA GLY A 450 8.74 30.37 4.54
C GLY A 450 9.99 29.90 5.28
N ILE A 451 9.93 29.87 6.62
CA ILE A 451 11.03 29.39 7.47
C ILE A 451 11.32 27.90 7.18
N ASN A 452 10.28 27.09 7.12
CA ASN A 452 10.41 25.67 6.84
C ASN A 452 11.01 25.43 5.45
N THR A 453 10.65 26.24 4.46
CA THR A 453 11.23 26.17 3.10
C THR A 453 12.72 26.47 3.13
N LEU A 454 13.19 27.42 3.93
CA LEU A 454 14.63 27.70 4.08
C LEU A 454 15.38 26.49 4.65
N LEU A 455 14.78 25.77 5.60
CA LEU A 455 15.38 24.54 6.13
C LEU A 455 15.45 23.43 5.07
N VAL A 456 14.39 23.28 4.27
CA VAL A 456 14.39 22.33 3.13
C VAL A 456 15.46 22.72 2.11
N LEU A 457 15.59 23.99 1.76
CA LEU A 457 16.62 24.47 0.85
C LEU A 457 18.03 24.28 1.41
N ALA A 458 18.22 24.45 2.72
CA ALA A 458 19.49 24.15 3.38
C ALA A 458 19.84 22.65 3.28
N PHE A 459 18.84 21.76 3.44
CA PHE A 459 19.02 20.32 3.24
C PHE A 459 19.40 19.99 1.79
N VAL A 460 18.71 20.58 0.82
CA VAL A 460 19.05 20.43 -0.60
C VAL A 460 20.46 20.97 -0.89
N GLY A 461 20.84 22.11 -0.32
CA GLY A 461 22.19 22.66 -0.44
C GLY A 461 23.25 21.70 0.11
N HIS A 462 22.97 21.03 1.24
CA HIS A 462 23.87 20.02 1.79
C HIS A 462 24.03 18.80 0.86
N ILE A 463 22.93 18.32 0.26
CA ILE A 463 22.96 17.23 -0.75
C ILE A 463 23.84 17.61 -1.95
N ILE A 464 23.62 18.81 -2.49
CA ILE A 464 24.35 19.30 -3.66
C ILE A 464 25.84 19.43 -3.37
N TYR A 465 26.18 19.90 -2.18
CA TYR A 465 27.58 20.10 -1.80
C TYR A 465 28.34 18.78 -1.59
N HIS A 466 27.70 17.77 -0.97
CA HIS A 466 28.39 16.53 -0.57
C HIS A 466 28.21 15.37 -1.57
N ASP A 467 27.02 15.17 -2.11
CA ASP A 467 26.67 13.91 -2.82
C ASP A 467 26.26 14.09 -4.28
N LEU A 468 25.86 15.30 -4.68
CA LEU A 468 25.48 15.63 -6.06
C LEU A 468 26.22 16.86 -6.53
N PRO A 469 27.55 16.79 -6.77
CA PRO A 469 28.27 17.92 -7.35
C PRO A 469 27.67 18.23 -8.71
N LEU A 470 27.03 19.40 -8.84
CA LEU A 470 26.31 19.86 -10.04
C LEU A 470 27.21 19.77 -11.31
N ARG A 471 28.52 19.79 -11.15
CA ARG A 471 29.50 19.62 -12.23
C ARG A 471 29.42 18.27 -12.96
N ASN A 472 28.92 17.23 -12.28
CA ASN A 472 28.88 15.87 -12.83
C ASN A 472 27.52 15.52 -13.47
N LEU A 473 26.55 16.44 -13.44
CA LEU A 473 25.23 16.20 -14.05
C LEU A 473 25.30 16.51 -15.57
N PRO A 474 24.81 15.60 -16.44
CA PRO A 474 24.99 15.69 -17.90
C PRO A 474 24.30 16.91 -18.54
N VAL A 475 23.31 17.50 -17.93
CA VAL A 475 22.58 18.68 -18.43
C VAL A 475 23.03 19.96 -17.71
N ILE A 476 23.10 19.91 -16.38
CA ILE A 476 23.35 21.07 -15.50
C ILE A 476 24.84 21.36 -15.39
N GLY A 477 25.72 20.36 -15.49
CA GLY A 477 27.18 20.52 -15.38
C GLY A 477 27.78 21.44 -16.41
N LYS A 478 27.10 21.70 -17.52
CA LYS A 478 27.53 22.68 -18.53
C LYS A 478 27.47 24.14 -18.04
N TYR A 479 26.63 24.45 -17.07
CA TYR A 479 26.40 25.80 -16.53
C TYR A 479 27.26 26.11 -15.29
N PHE A 480 27.95 25.10 -14.73
CA PHE A 480 28.79 25.21 -13.53
C PHE A 480 30.27 24.88 -13.79
N ARG A 481 30.68 24.93 -15.06
CA ARG A 481 32.12 24.88 -15.47
C ARG A 481 32.80 26.22 -15.36
#